data_ee1bedd52181e781c564ddcac54221e2
#
_entry.id   ee1bedd52181e781c564ddcac54221e2
#
_cell.length_a   1.000
_cell.length_b   1.000
_cell.length_c   1.000
_cell.angle_alpha   90.00
_cell.angle_beta   90.00
_cell.angle_gamma   90.00
#
_symmetry.space_group_name_H-M   'P 1'
#
loop_
_entity.id
_entity.type
_entity.pdbx_description
1 polymer ?
#
loop_
_entity_poly.entity_id
_entity_poly.type
_entity_poly.pdbx_seq_one_letter_code
_entity_poly.pdbx_strand_id
1 'polypeptide(L)'
;MAQEQAIDLDKLVSDKIEKRVAEVGLCLENKGLGDDEISRLAEMGILTEVTNLDLGENKISDQGLSVLCKSPFIKNLKVLNLKSNNITEAGARSIAQADNLSNLEQLILKFNRIGEQGAVYLAQSETLVKVTTLDLFRNRIGEIGAKAIKTSKVFRGVSRLRLD
;
A
#
# COMPACT_ATOMS: atom_id res chain seq x y z
N MET A 1 -12.16 -23.14 22.10
CA MET A 1 -11.85 -21.82 21.51
C MET A 1 -10.35 -21.75 21.41
N ALA A 2 -9.79 -21.80 20.20
CA ALA A 2 -8.36 -21.64 20.00
C ALA A 2 -8.00 -20.20 20.39
N GLN A 3 -7.11 -20.02 21.35
CA GLN A 3 -6.51 -18.72 21.64
C GLN A 3 -5.72 -18.33 20.38
N GLU A 4 -6.18 -17.28 19.69
CA GLU A 4 -5.43 -16.65 18.60
C GLU A 4 -4.12 -16.15 19.25
N GLN A 5 -3.01 -16.84 18.99
CA GLN A 5 -1.71 -16.42 19.52
C GLN A 5 -1.38 -15.07 18.92
N ALA A 6 -1.15 -14.08 19.77
CA ALA A 6 -0.73 -12.75 19.34
C ALA A 6 0.55 -12.86 18.49
N ILE A 7 0.55 -12.17 17.36
CA ILE A 7 1.70 -12.15 16.43
C ILE A 7 2.84 -11.41 17.11
N ASP A 8 3.99 -12.09 17.28
CA ASP A 8 5.25 -11.43 17.65
C ASP A 8 5.79 -10.66 16.42
N LEU A 9 5.35 -9.41 16.33
CA LEU A 9 5.66 -8.57 15.18
C LEU A 9 7.15 -8.23 15.08
N ASP A 10 7.83 -8.01 16.21
CA ASP A 10 9.25 -7.64 16.25
C ASP A 10 10.10 -8.79 15.68
N LYS A 11 9.83 -10.00 16.12
CA LYS A 11 10.47 -11.20 15.59
C LYS A 11 10.15 -11.40 14.12
N LEU A 12 8.87 -11.27 13.74
CA LEU A 12 8.44 -11.43 12.35
C LEU A 12 9.14 -10.44 11.42
N VAL A 13 9.24 -9.18 11.81
CA VAL A 13 9.94 -8.13 11.02
C VAL A 13 11.43 -8.46 10.92
N SER A 14 12.07 -8.82 12.04
CA SER A 14 13.49 -9.20 12.07
C SER A 14 13.80 -10.38 11.15
N ASP A 15 12.93 -11.40 11.15
CA ASP A 15 13.11 -12.62 10.34
C ASP A 15 12.83 -12.40 8.83
N LYS A 16 12.08 -11.35 8.47
CA LYS A 16 11.60 -11.13 7.10
C LYS A 16 12.24 -9.95 6.38
N ILE A 17 13.12 -9.22 7.05
CA ILE A 17 13.83 -8.12 6.43
C ILE A 17 14.99 -8.64 5.56
N GLU A 18 14.99 -8.27 4.28
CA GLU A 18 16.03 -8.63 3.32
C GLU A 18 16.81 -7.38 2.93
N LYS A 19 18.12 -7.35 3.25
CA LYS A 19 19.01 -6.25 2.87
C LYS A 19 19.81 -6.61 1.63
N ARG A 20 19.65 -5.83 0.56
CA ARG A 20 20.44 -5.86 -0.67
C ARG A 20 21.16 -4.53 -0.86
N VAL A 21 22.14 -4.46 -1.74
CA VAL A 21 23.05 -3.29 -1.87
C VAL A 21 22.31 -1.94 -2.07
N ALA A 22 21.16 -1.94 -2.75
CA ALA A 22 20.38 -0.71 -3.03
C ALA A 22 18.92 -0.80 -2.59
N GLU A 23 18.49 -1.92 -2.01
CA GLU A 23 17.09 -2.17 -1.69
C GLU A 23 16.98 -2.94 -0.38
N VAL A 24 16.08 -2.50 0.49
CA VAL A 24 15.71 -3.23 1.70
C VAL A 24 14.26 -3.67 1.57
N GLY A 25 14.06 -4.98 1.47
CA GLY A 25 12.77 -5.61 1.37
C GLY A 25 12.26 -6.07 2.73
N LEU A 26 10.97 -5.85 2.99
CA LEU A 26 10.26 -6.44 4.11
C LEU A 26 9.01 -7.14 3.57
N CYS A 27 9.04 -8.49 3.55
CA CYS A 27 7.94 -9.31 3.08
C CYS A 27 7.12 -9.85 4.24
N LEU A 28 5.94 -9.27 4.43
CA LEU A 28 4.95 -9.65 5.42
C LEU A 28 3.66 -10.20 4.79
N GLU A 29 3.76 -10.72 3.55
CA GLU A 29 2.65 -11.32 2.83
C GLU A 29 2.09 -12.53 3.58
N ASN A 30 0.76 -12.65 3.65
CA ASN A 30 0.04 -13.79 4.22
C ASN A 30 0.46 -14.12 5.66
N LYS A 31 0.52 -13.10 6.53
CA LYS A 31 0.85 -13.24 7.96
C LYS A 31 -0.34 -13.04 8.87
N GLY A 32 -1.55 -12.86 8.31
CA GLY A 32 -2.77 -12.64 9.07
C GLY A 32 -2.84 -11.28 9.76
N LEU A 33 -2.00 -10.31 9.34
CA LEU A 33 -1.91 -8.99 9.95
C LEU A 33 -3.21 -8.21 9.79
N GLY A 34 -3.69 -7.65 10.89
CA GLY A 34 -4.82 -6.71 10.94
C GLY A 34 -4.35 -5.28 11.20
N ASP A 35 -5.30 -4.42 11.52
CA ASP A 35 -5.04 -2.99 11.71
C ASP A 35 -4.18 -2.70 12.94
N ASP A 36 -4.27 -3.53 13.99
CA ASP A 36 -3.46 -3.37 15.19
C ASP A 36 -1.98 -3.67 14.92
N GLU A 37 -1.68 -4.74 14.18
CA GLU A 37 -0.31 -5.06 13.77
C GLU A 37 0.25 -3.99 12.83
N ILE A 38 -0.55 -3.47 11.91
CA ILE A 38 -0.12 -2.39 11.01
C ILE A 38 0.11 -1.09 11.79
N SER A 39 -0.68 -0.80 12.81
CA SER A 39 -0.47 0.37 13.66
C SER A 39 0.87 0.27 14.41
N ARG A 40 1.18 -0.90 14.96
CA ARG A 40 2.48 -1.17 15.61
C ARG A 40 3.63 -1.11 14.60
N LEU A 41 3.47 -1.71 13.41
CA LEU A 41 4.47 -1.66 12.35
C LEU A 41 4.78 -0.21 11.93
N ALA A 42 3.76 0.63 11.83
CA ALA A 42 3.90 2.04 11.44
C ALA A 42 4.76 2.88 12.42
N GLU A 43 4.93 2.41 13.65
CA GLU A 43 5.77 3.04 14.67
C GLU A 43 7.22 2.51 14.69
N MET A 44 7.51 1.43 13.93
CA MET A 44 8.82 0.82 13.92
C MET A 44 9.83 1.62 13.07
N GLY A 45 10.86 2.15 13.71
CA GLY A 45 11.92 2.95 13.05
C GLY A 45 12.65 2.21 11.92
N ILE A 46 12.64 0.87 11.93
CA ILE A 46 13.24 0.04 10.87
C ILE A 46 12.63 0.31 9.48
N LEU A 47 11.37 0.78 9.42
CA LEU A 47 10.73 1.13 8.16
C LEU A 47 11.45 2.26 7.42
N THR A 48 12.27 3.06 8.10
CA THR A 48 13.12 4.08 7.46
C THR A 48 14.13 3.47 6.48
N GLU A 49 14.56 2.23 6.73
CA GLU A 49 15.48 1.51 5.84
C GLU A 49 14.73 0.81 4.68
N VAL A 50 13.43 0.55 4.84
CA VAL A 50 12.66 -0.27 3.90
C VAL A 50 12.31 0.53 2.65
N THR A 51 12.65 -0.05 1.49
CA THR A 51 12.28 0.48 0.17
C THR A 51 11.14 -0.33 -0.47
N ASN A 52 11.03 -1.61 -0.14
CA ASN A 52 10.03 -2.52 -0.70
C ASN A 52 9.25 -3.16 0.44
N LEU A 53 7.98 -2.78 0.62
CA LEU A 53 7.10 -3.31 1.66
C LEU A 53 5.99 -4.14 1.02
N ASP A 54 5.98 -5.44 1.34
CA ASP A 54 4.92 -6.36 0.93
C ASP A 54 4.02 -6.70 2.12
N LEU A 55 2.77 -6.24 2.03
CA LEU A 55 1.69 -6.47 2.99
C LEU A 55 0.51 -7.22 2.34
N GLY A 56 0.77 -7.91 1.23
CA GLY A 56 -0.27 -8.64 0.49
C GLY A 56 -0.92 -9.76 1.32
N GLU A 57 -2.17 -10.12 0.96
CA GLU A 57 -2.89 -11.26 1.53
C GLU A 57 -3.02 -11.21 3.07
N ASN A 58 -3.34 -10.03 3.59
CA ASN A 58 -3.58 -9.79 5.01
C ASN A 58 -5.03 -9.35 5.27
N LYS A 59 -5.32 -8.86 6.45
CA LYS A 59 -6.66 -8.40 6.87
C LYS A 59 -6.72 -6.88 7.08
N ILE A 60 -5.86 -6.14 6.36
CA ILE A 60 -5.70 -4.70 6.52
C ILE A 60 -6.92 -3.97 5.99
N SER A 61 -7.51 -3.10 6.82
CA SER A 61 -8.58 -2.21 6.42
C SER A 61 -8.08 -0.77 6.19
N ASP A 62 -9.01 0.12 5.90
CA ASP A 62 -8.73 1.55 5.74
C ASP A 62 -8.15 2.18 7.01
N GLN A 63 -8.50 1.64 8.20
CA GLN A 63 -8.01 2.14 9.48
C GLN A 63 -6.49 1.89 9.62
N GLY A 64 -6.04 0.67 9.49
CA GLY A 64 -4.61 0.34 9.57
C GLY A 64 -3.81 1.05 8.47
N LEU A 65 -4.36 1.08 7.24
CA LEU A 65 -3.72 1.76 6.14
C LEU A 65 -3.59 3.27 6.38
N SER A 66 -4.60 3.92 6.96
CA SER A 66 -4.53 5.35 7.31
C SER A 66 -3.42 5.64 8.33
N VAL A 67 -3.22 4.75 9.30
CA VAL A 67 -2.12 4.89 10.27
C VAL A 67 -0.77 4.73 9.57
N LEU A 68 -0.62 3.70 8.73
CA LEU A 68 0.61 3.47 7.96
C LEU A 68 0.95 4.69 7.09
N CYS A 69 -0.02 5.25 6.36
CA CYS A 69 0.18 6.42 5.50
C CYS A 69 0.66 7.67 6.26
N LYS A 70 0.38 7.76 7.56
CA LYS A 70 0.84 8.86 8.43
C LYS A 70 2.20 8.59 9.06
N SER A 71 2.72 7.37 8.96
CA SER A 71 4.01 7.03 9.56
C SER A 71 5.14 7.88 8.98
N PRO A 72 5.98 8.52 9.81
CA PRO A 72 7.14 9.26 9.33
C PRO A 72 8.24 8.36 8.78
N PHE A 73 8.15 7.05 9.00
CA PHE A 73 9.20 6.08 8.69
C PHE A 73 9.10 5.48 7.28
N ILE A 74 7.98 5.70 6.54
CA ILE A 74 7.78 5.09 5.20
C ILE A 74 8.26 5.97 4.03
N LYS A 75 8.97 7.05 4.28
CA LYS A 75 9.37 8.03 3.24
C LYS A 75 10.27 7.47 2.14
N ASN A 76 10.95 6.38 2.43
CA ASN A 76 11.87 5.74 1.48
C ASN A 76 11.23 4.62 0.66
N LEU A 77 9.93 4.34 0.86
CA LEU A 77 9.23 3.32 0.10
C LEU A 77 9.20 3.66 -1.40
N LYS A 78 9.63 2.70 -2.19
CA LYS A 78 9.53 2.66 -3.65
C LYS A 78 8.46 1.67 -4.11
N VAL A 79 8.30 0.57 -3.39
CA VAL A 79 7.30 -0.46 -3.69
C VAL A 79 6.41 -0.68 -2.47
N LEU A 80 5.10 -0.58 -2.67
CA LEU A 80 4.08 -0.90 -1.69
C LEU A 80 3.09 -1.90 -2.30
N ASN A 81 3.11 -3.13 -1.79
CA ASN A 81 2.17 -4.17 -2.17
C ASN A 81 1.12 -4.36 -1.07
N LEU A 82 -0.14 -4.12 -1.42
CA LEU A 82 -1.33 -4.23 -0.57
C LEU A 82 -2.39 -5.13 -1.22
N LYS A 83 -1.98 -6.03 -2.15
CA LYS A 83 -2.92 -6.93 -2.83
C LYS A 83 -3.76 -7.74 -1.83
N SER A 84 -5.01 -8.08 -2.18
CA SER A 84 -5.84 -8.99 -1.37
C SER A 84 -5.95 -8.57 0.10
N ASN A 85 -6.39 -7.35 0.33
CA ASN A 85 -6.74 -6.80 1.65
C ASN A 85 -8.20 -6.30 1.65
N ASN A 86 -8.59 -5.55 2.68
CA ASN A 86 -9.96 -5.02 2.84
C ASN A 86 -10.03 -3.51 2.58
N ILE A 87 -9.20 -2.99 1.67
CA ILE A 87 -9.07 -1.56 1.39
C ILE A 87 -10.23 -1.09 0.52
N THR A 88 -10.87 0.02 0.92
CA THR A 88 -11.95 0.66 0.20
C THR A 88 -11.55 2.04 -0.35
N GLU A 89 -12.53 2.82 -0.76
CA GLU A 89 -12.32 4.21 -1.22
C GLU A 89 -11.63 5.08 -0.17
N ALA A 90 -11.91 4.85 1.13
CA ALA A 90 -11.31 5.62 2.21
C ALA A 90 -9.81 5.35 2.36
N GLY A 91 -9.38 4.09 2.20
CA GLY A 91 -7.97 3.72 2.16
C GLY A 91 -7.26 4.27 0.91
N ALA A 92 -7.92 4.21 -0.25
CA ALA A 92 -7.40 4.81 -1.47
C ALA A 92 -7.21 6.33 -1.34
N ARG A 93 -8.15 7.02 -0.65
CA ARG A 93 -8.02 8.44 -0.31
C ARG A 93 -6.82 8.69 0.61
N SER A 94 -6.63 7.84 1.62
CA SER A 94 -5.48 7.95 2.53
C SER A 94 -4.15 7.83 1.79
N ILE A 95 -4.02 6.88 0.85
CA ILE A 95 -2.84 6.75 -0.02
C ILE A 95 -2.66 8.00 -0.87
N ALA A 96 -3.73 8.49 -1.51
CA ALA A 96 -3.66 9.65 -2.41
C ALA A 96 -3.20 10.93 -1.72
N GLN A 97 -3.42 11.04 -0.41
CA GLN A 97 -3.09 12.21 0.41
C GLN A 97 -1.81 12.04 1.25
N ALA A 98 -1.11 10.91 1.10
CA ALA A 98 0.05 10.59 1.92
C ALA A 98 1.34 11.21 1.36
N ASP A 99 1.78 12.33 1.92
CA ASP A 99 3.04 12.99 1.54
C ASP A 99 4.25 12.08 1.71
N ASN A 100 4.17 11.14 2.67
CA ASN A 100 5.21 10.15 2.95
C ASN A 100 5.39 9.11 1.84
N LEU A 101 4.49 9.04 0.85
CA LEU A 101 4.57 8.14 -0.29
C LEU A 101 5.08 8.82 -1.58
N SER A 102 5.64 10.02 -1.49
CA SER A 102 6.13 10.78 -2.66
C SER A 102 7.29 10.14 -3.43
N ASN A 103 7.93 9.12 -2.85
CA ASN A 103 8.98 8.33 -3.52
C ASN A 103 8.48 7.02 -4.12
N LEU A 104 7.17 6.74 -4.03
CA LEU A 104 6.61 5.47 -4.48
C LEU A 104 6.67 5.36 -6.01
N GLU A 105 7.22 4.24 -6.48
CA GLU A 105 7.36 3.89 -7.89
C GLU A 105 6.38 2.78 -8.32
N GLN A 106 6.02 1.89 -7.37
CA GLN A 106 5.08 0.80 -7.64
C GLN A 106 4.03 0.71 -6.55
N LEU A 107 2.75 0.75 -6.95
CA LEU A 107 1.60 0.62 -6.07
C LEU A 107 0.72 -0.54 -6.55
N ILE A 108 0.67 -1.60 -5.75
CA ILE A 108 -0.08 -2.83 -6.04
C ILE A 108 -1.28 -2.91 -5.09
N LEU A 109 -2.47 -2.72 -5.61
CA LEU A 109 -3.73 -2.69 -4.86
C LEU A 109 -4.74 -3.73 -5.35
N LYS A 110 -4.35 -4.63 -6.26
CA LYS A 110 -5.27 -5.63 -6.85
C LYS A 110 -6.01 -6.44 -5.79
N PHE A 111 -7.25 -6.87 -6.11
CA PHE A 111 -8.10 -7.66 -5.21
C PHE A 111 -8.44 -6.94 -3.88
N ASN A 112 -8.82 -5.67 -3.96
CA ASN A 112 -9.39 -4.88 -2.87
C ASN A 112 -10.82 -4.41 -3.23
N ARG A 113 -11.34 -3.40 -2.56
CA ARG A 113 -12.70 -2.86 -2.76
C ARG A 113 -12.68 -1.35 -2.95
N ILE A 114 -11.69 -0.85 -3.72
CA ILE A 114 -11.41 0.59 -3.88
C ILE A 114 -12.60 1.33 -4.48
N GLY A 115 -13.30 0.71 -5.43
CA GLY A 115 -14.45 1.32 -6.08
C GLY A 115 -14.08 2.49 -7.01
N GLU A 116 -15.12 3.02 -7.63
CA GLU A 116 -14.99 4.12 -8.59
C GLU A 116 -14.43 5.39 -7.95
N GLN A 117 -14.99 5.79 -6.80
CA GLN A 117 -14.57 7.00 -6.10
C GLN A 117 -13.14 6.91 -5.57
N GLY A 118 -12.71 5.73 -5.10
CA GLY A 118 -11.32 5.50 -4.68
C GLY A 118 -10.32 5.67 -5.83
N ALA A 119 -10.68 5.18 -7.03
CA ALA A 119 -9.86 5.40 -8.23
C ALA A 119 -9.77 6.90 -8.59
N VAL A 120 -10.87 7.64 -8.42
CA VAL A 120 -10.88 9.12 -8.62
C VAL A 120 -9.93 9.80 -7.63
N TYR A 121 -9.95 9.43 -6.34
CA TYR A 121 -9.01 9.98 -5.35
C TYR A 121 -7.55 9.72 -5.74
N LEU A 122 -7.22 8.48 -6.14
CA LEU A 122 -5.86 8.17 -6.60
C LEU A 122 -5.46 9.03 -7.82
N ALA A 123 -6.38 9.20 -8.78
CA ALA A 123 -6.15 9.99 -9.98
C ALA A 123 -5.90 11.48 -9.71
N GLN A 124 -6.34 11.97 -8.56
CA GLN A 124 -6.21 13.36 -8.12
C GLN A 124 -5.05 13.57 -7.12
N SER A 125 -4.29 12.52 -6.81
CA SER A 125 -3.16 12.65 -5.89
C SER A 125 -2.14 13.67 -6.38
N GLU A 126 -1.57 14.43 -5.47
CA GLU A 126 -0.45 15.34 -5.76
C GLU A 126 0.91 14.72 -5.41
N THR A 127 0.91 13.56 -4.75
CA THR A 127 2.10 12.92 -4.19
C THR A 127 2.61 11.72 -5.00
N LEU A 128 1.72 10.99 -5.68
CA LEU A 128 2.05 9.74 -6.38
C LEU A 128 2.71 9.94 -7.77
N VAL A 129 3.38 11.06 -7.98
CA VAL A 129 3.90 11.49 -9.29
C VAL A 129 5.03 10.62 -9.85
N LYS A 130 5.67 9.80 -9.01
CA LYS A 130 6.75 8.89 -9.41
C LYS A 130 6.26 7.48 -9.73
N VAL A 131 4.97 7.21 -9.57
CA VAL A 131 4.41 5.87 -9.82
C VAL A 131 4.51 5.52 -11.29
N THR A 132 5.21 4.43 -11.58
CA THR A 132 5.38 3.84 -12.92
C THR A 132 4.62 2.53 -13.09
N THR A 133 4.26 1.88 -11.98
CA THR A 133 3.44 0.67 -11.96
C THR A 133 2.25 0.87 -11.03
N LEU A 134 1.03 0.74 -11.58
CA LEU A 134 -0.22 0.81 -10.84
C LEU A 134 -1.09 -0.40 -11.18
N ASP A 135 -1.37 -1.24 -10.21
CA ASP A 135 -2.25 -2.42 -10.36
C ASP A 135 -3.51 -2.26 -9.50
N LEU A 136 -4.63 -1.98 -10.15
CA LEU A 136 -5.97 -1.83 -9.56
C LEU A 136 -6.92 -2.97 -9.97
N PHE A 137 -6.39 -4.06 -10.55
CA PHE A 137 -7.20 -5.16 -11.05
C PHE A 137 -8.12 -5.73 -9.95
N ARG A 138 -9.38 -6.03 -10.29
CA ARG A 138 -10.41 -6.53 -9.36
C ARG A 138 -10.66 -5.61 -8.16
N ASN A 139 -10.90 -4.34 -8.44
CA ASN A 139 -11.28 -3.33 -7.45
C ASN A 139 -12.66 -2.70 -7.69
N ARG A 140 -13.38 -3.10 -8.74
CA ARG A 140 -14.70 -2.54 -9.09
C ARG A 140 -14.64 -1.04 -9.36
N ILE A 141 -13.59 -0.58 -10.06
CA ILE A 141 -13.35 0.86 -10.28
C ILE A 141 -14.30 1.48 -11.32
N GLY A 142 -15.01 0.67 -12.11
CA GLY A 142 -15.96 1.14 -13.10
C GLY A 142 -15.36 1.98 -14.22
N GLU A 143 -16.22 2.46 -15.13
CA GLU A 143 -15.77 3.26 -16.28
C GLU A 143 -15.25 4.65 -15.87
N ILE A 144 -15.91 5.30 -14.90
CA ILE A 144 -15.53 6.63 -14.43
C ILE A 144 -14.16 6.58 -13.74
N GLY A 145 -13.94 5.60 -12.85
CA GLY A 145 -12.65 5.41 -12.18
C GLY A 145 -11.54 5.08 -13.17
N ALA A 146 -11.80 4.17 -14.12
CA ALA A 146 -10.84 3.82 -15.16
C ALA A 146 -10.48 5.03 -16.04
N LYS A 147 -11.48 5.84 -16.41
CA LYS A 147 -11.27 7.08 -17.17
C LYS A 147 -10.45 8.07 -16.35
N ALA A 148 -10.78 8.28 -15.06
CA ALA A 148 -10.03 9.17 -14.18
C ALA A 148 -8.54 8.81 -14.12
N ILE A 149 -8.22 7.51 -13.91
CA ILE A 149 -6.82 7.03 -13.90
C ILE A 149 -6.13 7.28 -15.24
N LYS A 150 -6.76 6.90 -16.36
CA LYS A 150 -6.17 7.03 -17.72
C LYS A 150 -5.93 8.46 -18.13
N THR A 151 -6.73 9.42 -17.68
CA THR A 151 -6.61 10.83 -18.02
C THR A 151 -5.87 11.65 -16.97
N SER A 152 -5.48 11.04 -15.86
CA SER A 152 -4.77 11.70 -14.78
C SER A 152 -3.41 12.23 -15.23
N LYS A 153 -3.11 13.45 -14.81
CA LYS A 153 -1.77 14.02 -14.99
C LYS A 153 -0.71 13.33 -14.13
N VAL A 154 -1.13 12.80 -12.99
CA VAL A 154 -0.27 12.10 -12.01
C VAL A 154 0.29 10.83 -12.62
N PHE A 155 -0.55 10.08 -13.33
CA PHE A 155 -0.19 8.77 -13.87
C PHE A 155 0.25 8.78 -15.34
N ARG A 156 0.66 9.93 -15.88
CA ARG A 156 1.18 10.03 -17.27
C ARG A 156 2.44 9.18 -17.51
N GLY A 157 3.26 8.98 -16.45
CA GLY A 157 4.48 8.19 -16.49
C GLY A 157 4.28 6.70 -16.24
N VAL A 158 3.04 6.24 -16.02
CA VAL A 158 2.75 4.84 -15.72
C VAL A 158 2.97 3.99 -16.98
N SER A 159 3.97 3.10 -16.89
CA SER A 159 4.31 2.15 -17.97
C SER A 159 3.59 0.82 -17.81
N ARG A 160 3.19 0.47 -16.59
CA ARG A 160 2.44 -0.75 -16.27
C ARG A 160 1.16 -0.40 -15.52
N LEU A 161 0.05 -0.37 -16.27
CA LEU A 161 -1.29 -0.08 -15.75
C LEU A 161 -2.18 -1.32 -15.88
N ARG A 162 -2.75 -1.79 -14.76
CA ARG A 162 -3.77 -2.83 -14.76
C ARG A 162 -5.03 -2.30 -14.06
N LEU A 163 -6.12 -2.31 -14.78
CA LEU A 163 -7.45 -1.91 -14.32
C LEU A 163 -8.41 -3.11 -14.45
N ASP A 164 -9.65 -2.97 -13.98
CA ASP A 164 -10.71 -3.97 -14.16
C ASP A 164 -11.07 -4.15 -15.64
#